data_a8b976123c899781209b422866b9e72f
#
_entry.id   a8b976123c899781209b422866b9e72f
#
_cell.length_a   1.000
_cell.length_b   1.000
_cell.length_c   1.000
_cell.angle_alpha   90.00
_cell.angle_beta   90.00
_cell.angle_gamma   90.00
#
_symmetry.space_group_name_H-M   'P 1'
#
loop_
_entity.id
_entity.type
_entity.pdbx_description
1 polymer ?
#
loop_
_entity_poly.entity_id
_entity_poly.type
_entity_poly.pdbx_seq_one_letter_code
_entity_poly.pdbx_strand_id
1 'polypeptide(L)'
;MKKRFKKIIQVAIAVDDLDKYLKIFNDEYGIGPWEIYYINKETTKDMKRNGEEKDFEYKVAMCHLGDVELELTQPIDDNSIYSKFLKEHGPGLHHIGFEVDDFDETLEFLNKKGVVTKQSGNWRGKVFAHMGTEKDLLFVLEIFKTGKNYKHPKPEDIYPKEGER
;
A
#
# COMPACT_ATOMS: atom_id res chain seq x y z
N MET A 1 5.50 27.86 1.49
CA MET A 1 4.65 26.75 1.01
C MET A 1 4.04 26.05 2.22
N LYS A 2 2.73 25.75 2.22
CA LYS A 2 2.06 25.01 3.31
C LYS A 2 2.63 23.58 3.36
N LYS A 3 3.08 23.12 4.54
CA LYS A 3 3.45 21.72 4.75
C LYS A 3 2.16 20.89 4.82
N ARG A 4 2.01 19.90 3.94
CA ARG A 4 0.86 18.97 3.88
C ARG A 4 1.18 17.59 4.42
N PHE A 5 2.40 17.16 4.23
CA PHE A 5 2.89 15.84 4.64
C PHE A 5 3.51 15.94 6.03
N LYS A 6 3.01 15.15 6.97
CA LYS A 6 3.41 15.18 8.39
C LYS A 6 4.54 14.22 8.68
N LYS A 7 4.30 12.95 8.38
CA LYS A 7 5.28 11.87 8.61
C LYS A 7 5.12 10.74 7.60
N ILE A 8 6.17 9.98 7.43
CA ILE A 8 6.12 8.69 6.74
C ILE A 8 5.48 7.69 7.71
N ILE A 9 4.46 6.98 7.25
CA ILE A 9 3.75 5.96 8.04
C ILE A 9 3.83 4.58 7.41
N GLN A 10 4.24 4.47 6.13
CA GLN A 10 4.34 3.20 5.44
C GLN A 10 5.49 3.22 4.43
N VAL A 11 6.18 2.08 4.34
CA VAL A 11 7.16 1.80 3.28
C VAL A 11 6.79 0.46 2.65
N ALA A 12 6.57 0.44 1.34
CA ALA A 12 6.05 -0.73 0.66
C ALA A 12 6.98 -1.25 -0.43
N ILE A 13 7.12 -2.57 -0.46
CA ILE A 13 7.93 -3.33 -1.39
C ILE A 13 7.00 -4.22 -2.22
N ALA A 14 7.06 -4.12 -3.55
CA ALA A 14 6.39 -5.07 -4.43
C ALA A 14 7.22 -6.34 -4.57
N VAL A 15 6.58 -7.49 -4.43
CA VAL A 15 7.21 -8.81 -4.47
C VAL A 15 6.46 -9.74 -5.43
N ASP A 16 7.17 -10.66 -6.04
CA ASP A 16 6.62 -11.68 -6.94
C ASP A 16 6.18 -12.97 -6.22
N ASP A 17 6.72 -13.21 -5.03
CA ASP A 17 6.40 -14.37 -4.18
C ASP A 17 6.40 -13.95 -2.70
N LEU A 18 5.20 -13.69 -2.17
CA LEU A 18 5.04 -13.20 -0.80
C LEU A 18 5.56 -14.21 0.24
N ASP A 19 5.28 -15.49 0.05
CA ASP A 19 5.66 -16.53 1.01
C ASP A 19 7.18 -16.68 1.10
N LYS A 20 7.89 -16.54 -0.01
CA LYS A 20 9.35 -16.51 -0.06
C LYS A 20 9.90 -15.31 0.73
N TYR A 21 9.37 -14.13 0.48
CA TYR A 21 9.87 -12.92 1.15
C TYR A 21 9.49 -12.84 2.62
N LEU A 22 8.33 -13.36 3.03
CA LEU A 22 7.97 -13.49 4.44
C LEU A 22 9.00 -14.34 5.21
N LYS A 23 9.42 -15.47 4.65
CA LYS A 23 10.48 -16.31 5.24
C LYS A 23 11.81 -15.55 5.34
N ILE A 24 12.23 -14.90 4.26
CA ILE A 24 13.48 -14.13 4.27
C ILE A 24 13.43 -13.05 5.35
N PHE A 25 12.42 -12.19 5.35
CA PHE A 25 12.31 -11.09 6.31
C PHE A 25 12.20 -11.59 7.75
N ASN A 26 11.34 -12.57 8.02
CA ASN A 26 11.12 -13.06 9.39
C ASN A 26 12.23 -14.00 9.86
N ASP A 27 12.54 -15.07 9.09
CA ASP A 27 13.36 -16.16 9.57
C ASP A 27 14.85 -15.84 9.49
N GLU A 28 15.27 -15.07 8.47
CA GLU A 28 16.68 -14.74 8.27
C GLU A 28 17.08 -13.39 8.87
N TYR A 29 16.14 -12.39 8.84
CA TYR A 29 16.44 -11.01 9.29
C TYR A 29 15.71 -10.61 10.59
N GLY A 30 14.80 -11.44 11.11
CA GLY A 30 14.06 -11.15 12.35
C GLY A 30 13.07 -9.98 12.21
N ILE A 31 12.56 -9.70 10.99
CA ILE A 31 11.58 -8.65 10.71
C ILE A 31 10.19 -9.29 10.62
N GLY A 32 9.39 -9.10 11.62
CA GLY A 32 8.03 -9.66 11.77
C GLY A 32 7.50 -9.43 13.19
N PRO A 33 6.34 -10.00 13.59
CA PRO A 33 5.44 -10.81 12.76
C PRO A 33 4.71 -10.01 11.69
N TRP A 34 4.09 -10.72 10.74
CA TRP A 34 3.38 -10.14 9.61
C TRP A 34 1.90 -10.47 9.67
N GLU A 35 1.05 -9.47 9.46
CA GLU A 35 -0.38 -9.59 9.28
C GLU A 35 -0.72 -9.58 7.78
N ILE A 36 -1.47 -10.57 7.30
CA ILE A 36 -1.74 -10.78 5.88
C ILE A 36 -3.19 -10.43 5.56
N TYR A 37 -3.37 -9.66 4.49
CA TYR A 37 -4.66 -9.18 4.02
C TYR A 37 -4.82 -9.37 2.52
N TYR A 38 -6.10 -9.39 2.06
CA TYR A 38 -6.45 -9.40 0.64
C TYR A 38 -7.15 -8.10 0.27
N ILE A 39 -6.69 -7.50 -0.79
CA ILE A 39 -7.31 -6.34 -1.42
C ILE A 39 -7.94 -6.82 -2.73
N ASN A 40 -9.28 -6.80 -2.78
CA ASN A 40 -10.07 -7.25 -3.91
C ASN A 40 -11.46 -6.59 -3.84
N LYS A 41 -12.35 -6.89 -4.79
CA LYS A 41 -13.71 -6.33 -4.86
C LYS A 41 -14.61 -6.64 -3.66
N GLU A 42 -14.30 -7.69 -2.87
CA GLU A 42 -15.07 -8.06 -1.68
C GLU A 42 -14.66 -7.22 -0.46
N THR A 43 -13.39 -6.81 -0.41
CA THR A 43 -12.80 -6.06 0.70
C THR A 43 -12.65 -4.56 0.42
N THR A 44 -12.73 -4.16 -0.85
CA THR A 44 -12.41 -2.80 -1.31
C THR A 44 -13.50 -2.26 -2.23
N LYS A 45 -14.00 -1.08 -1.92
CA LYS A 45 -14.97 -0.32 -2.74
C LYS A 45 -14.27 0.77 -3.53
N ASP A 46 -14.98 1.33 -4.52
CA ASP A 46 -14.53 2.51 -5.29
C ASP A 46 -13.15 2.31 -5.93
N MET A 47 -12.89 1.08 -6.39
CA MET A 47 -11.61 0.71 -7.00
C MET A 47 -11.43 1.40 -8.35
N LYS A 48 -10.32 2.11 -8.52
CA LYS A 48 -9.99 2.83 -9.75
C LYS A 48 -8.54 2.66 -10.16
N ARG A 49 -8.32 2.59 -11.47
CA ARG A 49 -7.01 2.63 -12.13
C ARG A 49 -6.98 3.78 -13.13
N ASN A 50 -6.06 4.72 -12.94
CA ASN A 50 -5.94 5.92 -13.79
C ASN A 50 -7.26 6.70 -13.92
N GLY A 51 -8.05 6.75 -12.84
CA GLY A 51 -9.34 7.45 -12.79
C GLY A 51 -10.56 6.66 -13.29
N GLU A 52 -10.37 5.51 -13.92
CA GLU A 52 -11.45 4.63 -14.42
C GLU A 52 -11.76 3.52 -13.40
N GLU A 53 -13.03 3.12 -13.32
CA GLU A 53 -13.43 1.96 -12.51
C GLU A 53 -12.74 0.70 -13.02
N LYS A 54 -12.03 0.02 -12.12
CA LYS A 54 -11.27 -1.18 -12.44
C LYS A 54 -11.02 -1.99 -11.20
N ASP A 55 -11.50 -3.22 -11.18
CA ASP A 55 -11.16 -4.20 -10.16
C ASP A 55 -9.70 -4.61 -10.30
N PHE A 56 -9.03 -4.78 -9.18
CA PHE A 56 -7.67 -5.31 -9.07
C PHE A 56 -7.55 -6.16 -7.82
N GLU A 57 -6.63 -7.10 -7.83
CA GLU A 57 -6.46 -8.04 -6.73
C GLU A 57 -4.98 -8.22 -6.38
N TYR A 58 -4.68 -8.12 -5.07
CA TYR A 58 -3.35 -8.36 -4.53
C TYR A 58 -3.40 -8.76 -3.05
N LYS A 59 -2.36 -9.49 -2.61
CA LYS A 59 -2.08 -9.75 -1.19
C LYS A 59 -1.17 -8.68 -0.65
N VAL A 60 -1.37 -8.33 0.61
CA VAL A 60 -0.43 -7.52 1.39
C VAL A 60 -0.08 -8.21 2.70
N ALA A 61 1.19 -8.12 3.07
CA ALA A 61 1.64 -8.45 4.41
C ALA A 61 2.19 -7.19 5.07
N MET A 62 1.76 -6.91 6.29
CA MET A 62 2.07 -5.69 7.05
C MET A 62 2.82 -6.06 8.33
N CYS A 63 3.94 -5.38 8.58
CA CYS A 63 4.73 -5.50 9.81
C CYS A 63 4.92 -4.11 10.42
N HIS A 64 4.51 -3.93 11.67
CA HIS A 64 4.66 -2.67 12.38
C HIS A 64 6.05 -2.57 13.03
N LEU A 65 6.83 -1.58 12.61
CA LEU A 65 8.14 -1.25 13.14
C LEU A 65 8.11 0.16 13.78
N GLY A 66 7.74 0.21 15.05
CA GLY A 66 7.46 1.48 15.72
C GLY A 66 6.26 2.18 15.08
N ASP A 67 6.45 3.43 14.64
CA ASP A 67 5.40 4.24 13.99
C ASP A 67 5.31 4.02 12.47
N VAL A 68 6.15 3.16 11.89
CA VAL A 68 6.19 2.89 10.45
C VAL A 68 5.73 1.46 10.18
N GLU A 69 4.84 1.30 9.22
CA GLU A 69 4.40 0.03 8.68
C GLU A 69 5.27 -0.35 7.49
N LEU A 70 5.93 -1.50 7.57
CA LEU A 70 6.56 -2.11 6.41
C LEU A 70 5.56 -3.02 5.72
N GLU A 71 5.41 -2.88 4.41
CA GLU A 71 4.45 -3.62 3.60
C GLU A 71 5.15 -4.42 2.50
N LEU A 72 4.76 -5.68 2.35
CA LEU A 72 5.08 -6.52 1.18
C LEU A 72 3.80 -6.74 0.38
N THR A 73 3.81 -6.40 -0.91
CA THR A 73 2.63 -6.49 -1.77
C THR A 73 2.88 -7.40 -2.95
N GLN A 74 2.06 -8.45 -3.08
CA GLN A 74 2.08 -9.38 -4.21
C GLN A 74 0.80 -9.24 -5.04
N PRO A 75 0.86 -8.87 -6.34
CA PRO A 75 -0.31 -8.88 -7.21
C PRO A 75 -0.81 -10.31 -7.45
N ILE A 76 -2.14 -10.46 -7.54
CA ILE A 76 -2.81 -11.72 -7.90
C ILE A 76 -3.25 -11.66 -9.36
N ASP A 77 -3.61 -10.47 -9.85
CA ASP A 77 -3.98 -10.22 -11.24
C ASP A 77 -3.06 -9.20 -11.92
N ASP A 78 -3.30 -8.95 -13.20
CA ASP A 78 -2.55 -7.98 -14.00
C ASP A 78 -3.10 -6.55 -13.92
N ASN A 79 -4.14 -6.30 -13.13
CA ASN A 79 -4.85 -5.02 -13.11
C ASN A 79 -4.25 -4.00 -12.12
N SER A 80 -3.51 -4.45 -11.11
CA SER A 80 -2.91 -3.55 -10.11
C SER A 80 -1.67 -2.81 -10.63
N ILE A 81 -1.29 -1.72 -9.95
CA ILE A 81 -0.03 -1.01 -10.24
C ILE A 81 1.21 -1.90 -10.00
N TYR A 82 1.08 -2.89 -9.11
CA TYR A 82 2.18 -3.77 -8.72
C TYR A 82 2.58 -4.74 -9.82
N SER A 83 1.63 -5.29 -10.58
CA SER A 83 1.92 -6.20 -11.70
C SER A 83 2.77 -5.52 -12.76
N LYS A 84 2.41 -4.28 -13.10
CA LYS A 84 3.20 -3.49 -14.06
C LYS A 84 4.61 -3.21 -13.54
N PHE A 85 4.70 -2.79 -12.26
CA PHE A 85 6.00 -2.51 -11.64
C PHE A 85 6.92 -3.74 -11.65
N LEU A 86 6.42 -4.91 -11.26
CA LEU A 86 7.21 -6.14 -11.24
C LEU A 86 7.68 -6.57 -12.64
N LYS A 87 6.86 -6.38 -13.68
CA LYS A 87 7.25 -6.66 -15.07
C LYS A 87 8.37 -5.74 -15.57
N GLU A 88 8.37 -4.48 -15.13
CA GLU A 88 9.34 -3.47 -15.57
C GLU A 88 10.63 -3.45 -14.74
N HIS A 89 10.53 -3.75 -13.43
CA HIS A 89 11.62 -3.53 -12.47
C HIS A 89 12.03 -4.78 -11.67
N GLY A 90 11.17 -5.81 -11.62
CA GLY A 90 11.32 -6.91 -10.66
C GLY A 90 10.93 -6.48 -9.23
N PRO A 91 11.12 -7.35 -8.22
CA PRO A 91 10.85 -7.04 -6.82
C PRO A 91 11.68 -5.85 -6.32
N GLY A 92 11.05 -4.97 -5.53
CA GLY A 92 11.73 -3.80 -4.99
C GLY A 92 10.81 -2.75 -4.37
N LEU A 93 11.42 -1.69 -3.85
CA LEU A 93 10.71 -0.57 -3.24
C LEU A 93 9.73 0.05 -4.26
N HIS A 94 8.46 0.16 -3.87
CA HIS A 94 7.40 0.63 -4.75
C HIS A 94 6.85 1.98 -4.32
N HIS A 95 6.37 2.11 -3.08
CA HIS A 95 5.76 3.35 -2.62
C HIS A 95 6.11 3.69 -1.16
N ILE A 96 5.90 4.96 -0.84
CA ILE A 96 6.00 5.47 0.52
C ILE A 96 4.66 6.12 0.86
N GLY A 97 4.06 5.71 1.97
CA GLY A 97 2.81 6.22 2.49
C GLY A 97 3.01 7.35 3.50
N PHE A 98 2.24 8.41 3.35
CA PHE A 98 2.34 9.59 4.19
C PHE A 98 1.04 9.88 4.94
N GLU A 99 1.18 10.27 6.19
CA GLU A 99 0.13 10.98 6.90
C GLU A 99 0.03 12.40 6.36
N VAL A 100 -1.19 12.85 6.06
CA VAL A 100 -1.48 14.19 5.56
C VAL A 100 -2.48 14.90 6.47
N ASP A 101 -2.48 16.24 6.46
CA ASP A 101 -3.44 17.04 7.23
C ASP A 101 -4.86 16.85 6.74
N ASP A 102 -5.03 16.95 5.44
CA ASP A 102 -6.30 16.82 4.73
C ASP A 102 -6.08 16.04 3.43
N PHE A 103 -6.72 14.89 3.34
CA PHE A 103 -6.60 14.00 2.18
C PHE A 103 -7.14 14.65 0.91
N ASP A 104 -8.35 15.24 1.00
CA ASP A 104 -9.03 15.78 -0.19
C ASP A 104 -8.30 17.04 -0.70
N GLU A 105 -7.87 17.93 0.20
CA GLU A 105 -7.04 19.09 -0.16
C GLU A 105 -5.68 18.67 -0.75
N THR A 106 -5.07 17.63 -0.19
CA THR A 106 -3.77 17.14 -0.70
C THR A 106 -3.91 16.49 -2.07
N LEU A 107 -4.96 15.70 -2.28
CA LEU A 107 -5.27 15.08 -3.56
C LEU A 107 -5.52 16.16 -4.64
N GLU A 108 -6.32 17.17 -4.32
CA GLU A 108 -6.58 18.30 -5.23
C GLU A 108 -5.29 19.07 -5.56
N PHE A 109 -4.44 19.33 -4.57
CA PHE A 109 -3.14 19.97 -4.77
C PHE A 109 -2.24 19.17 -5.74
N LEU A 110 -2.15 17.84 -5.56
CA LEU A 110 -1.36 16.97 -6.43
C LEU A 110 -1.93 16.95 -7.86
N ASN A 111 -3.26 16.85 -7.99
CA ASN A 111 -3.92 16.88 -9.30
C ASN A 111 -3.69 18.21 -10.03
N LYS A 112 -3.74 19.36 -9.34
CA LYS A 112 -3.43 20.68 -9.92
C LYS A 112 -1.97 20.80 -10.41
N LYS A 113 -1.06 20.00 -9.84
CA LYS A 113 0.33 19.90 -10.34
C LYS A 113 0.48 18.95 -11.54
N GLY A 114 -0.60 18.31 -12.00
CA GLY A 114 -0.56 17.33 -13.06
C GLY A 114 -0.14 15.91 -12.61
N VAL A 115 -0.06 15.66 -11.29
CA VAL A 115 0.19 14.33 -10.74
C VAL A 115 -1.07 13.51 -10.82
N VAL A 116 -1.04 12.41 -11.56
CA VAL A 116 -2.20 11.53 -11.77
C VAL A 116 -2.38 10.56 -10.62
N THR A 117 -3.63 10.23 -10.28
CA THR A 117 -3.94 9.11 -9.38
C THR A 117 -3.85 7.81 -10.17
N LYS A 118 -2.85 7.00 -9.90
CA LYS A 118 -2.60 5.73 -10.59
C LYS A 118 -3.54 4.62 -10.14
N GLN A 119 -3.80 4.54 -8.84
CA GLN A 119 -4.68 3.56 -8.23
C GLN A 119 -5.30 4.14 -6.97
N SER A 120 -6.56 3.86 -6.73
CA SER A 120 -7.26 4.25 -5.50
C SER A 120 -8.35 3.24 -5.14
N GLY A 121 -8.78 3.29 -3.88
CA GLY A 121 -9.87 2.48 -3.37
C GLY A 121 -10.22 2.82 -1.93
N ASN A 122 -11.25 2.15 -1.44
CA ASN A 122 -11.69 2.22 -0.04
C ASN A 122 -11.67 0.82 0.55
N TRP A 123 -10.55 0.45 1.13
CA TRP A 123 -10.37 -0.84 1.79
C TRP A 123 -10.93 -0.80 3.21
N ARG A 124 -12.11 -1.40 3.38
CA ARG A 124 -12.78 -1.54 4.70
C ARG A 124 -12.85 -0.24 5.50
N GLY A 125 -12.99 0.92 4.83
CA GLY A 125 -13.05 2.25 5.44
C GLY A 125 -11.74 3.04 5.48
N LYS A 126 -10.62 2.47 5.05
CA LYS A 126 -9.37 3.18 4.77
C LYS A 126 -9.32 3.54 3.28
N VAL A 127 -9.53 4.80 2.98
CA VAL A 127 -9.38 5.32 1.61
C VAL A 127 -7.90 5.53 1.33
N PHE A 128 -7.43 5.04 0.18
CA PHE A 128 -6.06 5.21 -0.26
C PHE A 128 -5.98 5.76 -1.68
N ALA A 129 -4.90 6.46 -1.98
CA ALA A 129 -4.60 6.95 -3.32
C ALA A 129 -3.08 6.87 -3.58
N HIS A 130 -2.70 6.11 -4.60
CA HIS A 130 -1.34 6.03 -5.13
C HIS A 130 -1.16 7.06 -6.23
N MET A 131 -0.25 7.99 -6.04
CA MET A 131 0.00 9.13 -6.90
C MET A 131 1.23 8.89 -7.80
N GLY A 132 1.13 9.22 -9.07
CA GLY A 132 2.19 9.05 -10.08
C GLY A 132 3.31 10.07 -9.92
N THR A 133 4.14 9.91 -8.90
CA THR A 133 5.21 10.86 -8.53
C THR A 133 6.62 10.36 -8.86
N GLU A 134 6.77 9.23 -9.56
CA GLU A 134 8.06 8.55 -9.76
C GLU A 134 9.08 9.42 -10.50
N LYS A 135 8.61 10.29 -11.40
CA LYS A 135 9.52 11.22 -12.13
C LYS A 135 10.11 12.30 -11.24
N ASP A 136 9.34 12.74 -10.23
CA ASP A 136 9.71 13.85 -9.37
C ASP A 136 10.33 13.38 -8.05
N LEU A 137 9.74 12.34 -7.44
CA LEU A 137 10.11 11.87 -6.10
C LEU A 137 10.86 10.52 -6.11
N LEU A 138 10.96 9.85 -7.26
CA LEU A 138 11.62 8.55 -7.47
C LEU A 138 10.90 7.35 -6.83
N PHE A 139 9.70 7.56 -6.32
CA PHE A 139 8.79 6.54 -5.78
C PHE A 139 7.34 6.95 -6.03
N VAL A 140 6.41 6.01 -5.93
CA VAL A 140 4.97 6.29 -5.88
C VAL A 140 4.64 6.82 -4.50
N LEU A 141 4.03 7.99 -4.43
CA LEU A 141 3.55 8.57 -3.17
C LEU A 141 2.16 8.02 -2.87
N GLU A 142 1.93 7.55 -1.65
CA GLU A 142 0.61 7.15 -1.19
C GLU A 142 0.10 8.05 -0.08
N ILE A 143 -1.19 8.36 -0.10
CA ILE A 143 -1.91 9.10 0.94
C ILE A 143 -3.14 8.32 1.37
N PHE A 144 -3.52 8.49 2.65
CA PHE A 144 -4.63 7.78 3.28
C PHE A 144 -5.62 8.72 3.95
N LYS A 145 -6.87 8.25 4.05
CA LYS A 145 -7.93 8.86 4.83
C LYS A 145 -8.73 7.76 5.53
N THR A 146 -8.98 7.93 6.83
CA THR A 146 -9.85 7.06 7.61
C THR A 146 -10.95 7.86 8.27
N GLY A 147 -12.11 7.25 8.50
CA GLY A 147 -13.17 7.85 9.29
C GLY A 147 -12.83 7.89 10.78
N LYS A 148 -13.52 8.75 11.55
CA LYS A 148 -13.29 8.91 13.00
C LYS A 148 -13.42 7.61 13.81
N ASN A 149 -14.25 6.67 13.35
CA ASN A 149 -14.53 5.39 14.01
C ASN A 149 -13.84 4.22 13.28
N TYR A 150 -12.85 4.49 12.44
CA TYR A 150 -12.10 3.44 11.74
C TYR A 150 -11.43 2.52 12.75
N LYS A 151 -11.60 1.22 12.54
CA LYS A 151 -10.87 0.18 13.25
C LYS A 151 -10.12 -0.63 12.20
N HIS A 152 -8.84 -0.84 12.43
CA HIS A 152 -8.04 -1.71 11.58
C HIS A 152 -8.68 -3.11 11.56
N PRO A 153 -8.91 -3.71 10.38
CA PRO A 153 -9.52 -5.03 10.29
C PRO A 153 -8.62 -6.12 10.89
N LYS A 154 -9.23 -7.22 11.30
CA LYS A 154 -8.45 -8.40 11.67
C LYS A 154 -7.79 -8.98 10.41
N PRO A 155 -6.54 -9.49 10.51
CA PRO A 155 -5.88 -10.13 9.39
C PRO A 155 -6.58 -11.44 8.98
N GLU A 156 -6.53 -11.76 7.70
CA GLU A 156 -6.95 -13.04 7.17
C GLU A 156 -5.98 -14.17 7.53
N ASP A 157 -4.68 -13.80 7.70
CA ASP A 157 -3.63 -14.73 8.12
C ASP A 157 -2.49 -13.99 8.83
N ILE A 158 -1.60 -14.75 9.49
CA ILE A 158 -0.43 -14.24 10.22
C ILE A 158 0.78 -15.12 9.88
N TYR A 159 1.96 -14.48 9.73
CA TYR A 159 3.22 -15.19 9.58
C TYR A 159 4.25 -14.68 10.60
N PRO A 160 5.00 -15.55 11.30
CA PRO A 160 4.79 -17.02 11.37
C PRO A 160 3.49 -17.37 12.10
N LYS A 161 3.00 -18.59 11.87
CA LYS A 161 1.80 -19.11 12.57
C LYS A 161 2.02 -19.14 14.08
N GLU A 162 0.93 -19.02 14.85
CA GLU A 162 1.00 -19.21 16.30
C GLU A 162 1.60 -20.59 16.62
N GLY A 163 2.66 -20.60 17.43
CA GLY A 163 3.42 -21.80 17.81
C GLY A 163 4.66 -22.10 16.96
N GLU A 164 4.90 -21.35 15.89
CA GLU A 164 6.12 -21.43 15.05
C GLU A 164 7.11 -20.28 15.35
N ARG A 165 6.89 -19.55 16.46
CA ARG A 165 7.69 -18.39 16.87
C ARG A 165 8.86 -18.79 17.75
#